data_24c45a35f7e30daea1d4d13eaf81933f
#
_entry.id   24c45a35f7e30daea1d4d13eaf81933f
#
_cell.length_a   1.000
_cell.length_b   1.000
_cell.length_c   1.000
_cell.angle_alpha   90.00
_cell.angle_beta   90.00
_cell.angle_gamma   90.00
#
_symmetry.space_group_name_H-M   'P 1'
#
loop_
_entity.id
_entity.type
_entity.pdbx_description
1 polymer ?
#
loop_
_entity_poly.entity_id
_entity_poly.type
_entity_poly.pdbx_seq_one_letter_code
_entity_poly.pdbx_strand_id
1 'polypeptide(L)'
;MSEKATASPKGKQYDHPAPETLDQIADLPILTEQKEQVPFKSLYTSNESTDVGTTSSPTNSKQQHLIIFIRHFFCGHCEDYIRSLSTHLPPSRLASVNTKLSIIGCGEPAVVPDYKKRTNCPFPIYCDPQRTLYEKLDMVRSLDLGEKKPEYVQSGLIGGTLSSMGNMIKSGGLIFKGGAYDQNGGEWLFEEGGRLLWCHRMRNTRDHAEIAEVEEVLGLREKKGEQ
;
A
#
# COMPACT_ATOMS: atom_id res chain seq x y z
N MET A 1 -1.19 -19.41 -29.40
CA MET A 1 0.00 -18.52 -29.34
C MET A 1 -0.22 -17.62 -28.13
N SER A 2 0.51 -17.86 -27.05
CA SER A 2 0.37 -17.11 -25.82
C SER A 2 1.19 -15.83 -25.94
N GLU A 3 0.54 -14.68 -25.95
CA GLU A 3 1.20 -13.37 -25.86
C GLU A 3 1.87 -13.29 -24.48
N LYS A 4 3.21 -13.30 -24.47
CA LYS A 4 4.01 -12.95 -23.30
C LYS A 4 3.67 -11.50 -22.94
N ALA A 5 3.07 -11.31 -21.76
CA ALA A 5 2.93 -9.98 -21.18
C ALA A 5 4.32 -9.33 -21.10
N THR A 6 4.57 -8.34 -21.92
CA THR A 6 5.81 -7.57 -21.93
C THR A 6 5.89 -6.78 -20.64
N ALA A 7 6.96 -6.99 -19.89
CA ALA A 7 7.28 -6.21 -18.70
C ALA A 7 7.21 -4.71 -19.00
N SER A 8 6.48 -3.97 -18.17
CA SER A 8 6.41 -2.50 -18.29
C SER A 8 7.82 -1.89 -18.24
N PRO A 9 8.12 -0.88 -19.09
CA PRO A 9 9.43 -0.23 -19.09
C PRO A 9 9.72 0.39 -17.70
N LYS A 10 10.98 0.32 -17.26
CA LYS A 10 11.45 0.84 -15.96
C LYS A 10 10.99 2.28 -15.64
N GLY A 11 10.73 3.12 -16.63
CA GLY A 11 10.30 4.50 -16.48
C GLY A 11 8.94 4.69 -15.79
N LYS A 12 8.00 3.75 -15.93
CA LYS A 12 6.64 3.89 -15.36
C LYS A 12 6.54 3.58 -13.86
N GLN A 13 7.55 2.99 -13.24
CA GLN A 13 7.49 2.57 -11.83
C GLN A 13 7.35 3.75 -10.88
N TYR A 14 8.08 4.81 -11.12
CA TYR A 14 8.16 6.03 -10.29
C TYR A 14 7.53 7.25 -10.95
N ASP A 15 7.01 7.14 -12.18
CA ASP A 15 6.43 8.27 -12.88
C ASP A 15 5.15 8.74 -12.19
N HIS A 16 5.06 10.03 -11.90
CA HIS A 16 3.83 10.60 -11.37
C HIS A 16 2.72 10.53 -12.43
N PRO A 17 1.49 10.19 -12.03
CA PRO A 17 0.33 10.32 -12.91
C PRO A 17 0.14 11.78 -13.34
N ALA A 18 -0.56 11.98 -14.46
CA ALA A 18 -1.00 13.31 -14.85
C ALA A 18 -1.87 13.94 -13.75
N PRO A 19 -1.82 15.27 -13.56
CA PRO A 19 -2.64 15.97 -12.55
C PRO A 19 -4.14 15.63 -12.67
N GLU A 20 -4.65 15.53 -13.89
CA GLU A 20 -6.03 15.19 -14.17
C GLU A 20 -6.42 13.79 -13.66
N THR A 21 -5.46 12.85 -13.65
CA THR A 21 -5.66 11.52 -13.06
C THR A 21 -5.80 11.62 -11.54
N LEU A 22 -4.95 12.44 -10.89
CA LEU A 22 -5.02 12.66 -9.45
C LEU A 22 -6.34 13.30 -9.04
N ASP A 23 -6.83 14.26 -9.81
CA ASP A 23 -8.15 14.87 -9.61
C ASP A 23 -9.28 13.85 -9.76
N GLN A 24 -9.22 13.00 -10.79
CA GLN A 24 -10.24 11.96 -11.02
C GLN A 24 -10.32 10.92 -9.91
N ILE A 25 -9.18 10.54 -9.30
CA ILE A 25 -9.19 9.54 -8.23
C ILE A 25 -9.58 10.11 -6.88
N ALA A 26 -9.49 11.41 -6.68
CA ALA A 26 -9.70 12.06 -5.39
C ALA A 26 -11.06 11.70 -4.75
N ASP A 27 -12.12 11.70 -5.55
CA ASP A 27 -13.48 11.43 -5.11
C ASP A 27 -13.92 9.97 -5.28
N LEU A 28 -13.05 9.10 -5.77
CA LEU A 28 -13.38 7.68 -5.89
C LEU A 28 -13.61 7.07 -4.51
N PRO A 29 -14.66 6.23 -4.36
CA PRO A 29 -14.97 5.62 -3.07
C PRO A 29 -14.01 4.50 -2.74
N ILE A 30 -13.57 4.48 -1.48
CA ILE A 30 -12.96 3.32 -0.83
C ILE A 30 -13.85 2.90 0.33
N LEU A 31 -13.78 1.63 0.73
CA LEU A 31 -14.59 1.08 1.80
C LEU A 31 -13.77 0.98 3.09
N THR A 32 -14.35 1.44 4.19
CA THR A 32 -13.83 1.16 5.54
C THR A 32 -14.05 -0.30 5.93
N GLU A 33 -13.45 -0.74 7.04
CA GLU A 33 -13.69 -2.06 7.63
C GLU A 33 -15.18 -2.29 7.95
N GLN A 34 -15.92 -1.22 8.27
CA GLN A 34 -17.36 -1.21 8.54
C GLN A 34 -18.22 -1.16 7.27
N LYS A 35 -17.60 -1.20 6.08
CA LYS A 35 -18.23 -1.07 4.74
C LYS A 35 -18.79 0.31 4.43
N GLU A 36 -18.40 1.32 5.17
CA GLU A 36 -18.76 2.69 4.86
C GLU A 36 -17.94 3.18 3.67
N GLN A 37 -18.58 3.92 2.77
CA GLN A 37 -17.90 4.57 1.66
C GLN A 37 -17.33 5.92 2.09
N VAL A 38 -16.04 6.11 1.85
CA VAL A 38 -15.38 7.40 2.03
C VAL A 38 -14.59 7.74 0.75
N PRO A 39 -14.48 9.03 0.37
CA PRO A 39 -13.69 9.40 -0.80
C PRO A 39 -12.20 9.16 -0.54
N PHE A 40 -11.46 8.74 -1.55
CA PHE A 40 -10.02 8.48 -1.45
C PHE A 40 -9.23 9.68 -0.90
N LYS A 41 -9.60 10.90 -1.31
CA LYS A 41 -8.98 12.14 -0.82
C LYS A 41 -9.09 12.33 0.69
N SER A 42 -10.05 11.72 1.36
CA SER A 42 -10.18 11.82 2.82
C SER A 42 -8.96 11.28 3.58
N LEU A 43 -8.12 10.49 2.93
CA LEU A 43 -6.88 10.00 3.52
C LEU A 43 -5.82 11.10 3.66
N TYR A 44 -5.80 12.09 2.76
CA TYR A 44 -4.76 13.11 2.70
C TYR A 44 -5.30 14.57 2.71
N THR A 45 -6.58 14.74 2.99
CA THR A 45 -7.16 16.06 3.28
C THR A 45 -7.55 16.13 4.75
N SER A 46 -7.28 17.26 5.40
CA SER A 46 -7.78 17.51 6.75
C SER A 46 -9.30 17.71 6.65
N ASN A 47 -10.07 16.97 7.41
CA ASN A 47 -11.43 17.41 7.71
C ASN A 47 -11.29 18.65 8.60
N GLU A 48 -11.62 19.83 8.09
CA GLU A 48 -11.89 21.00 8.90
C GLU A 48 -13.16 20.76 9.72
N SER A 49 -13.07 19.94 10.75
CA SER A 49 -14.11 19.86 11.77
C SER A 49 -13.47 19.43 13.09
N THR A 50 -13.27 20.46 13.95
CA THR A 50 -13.25 20.36 15.40
C THR A 50 -12.25 19.38 16.02
N ASP A 51 -10.95 19.76 16.01
CA ASP A 51 -10.15 19.48 17.20
C ASP A 51 -9.35 20.74 17.59
N VAL A 52 -10.03 21.60 18.31
CA VAL A 52 -9.41 22.69 19.05
C VAL A 52 -8.72 22.04 20.25
N GLY A 53 -7.44 21.68 20.11
CA GLY A 53 -6.71 21.29 21.29
C GLY A 53 -5.61 20.25 21.16
N THR A 54 -4.91 20.14 20.03
CA THR A 54 -3.65 19.38 20.07
C THR A 54 -2.53 20.29 19.59
N THR A 55 -1.62 20.56 20.51
CA THR A 55 -0.41 21.36 20.34
C THR A 55 0.32 21.02 19.06
N SER A 56 0.36 22.01 18.14
CA SER A 56 1.20 22.00 16.94
C SER A 56 2.64 21.62 17.31
N SER A 57 3.10 20.50 16.79
CA SER A 57 4.54 20.18 16.74
C SER A 57 5.26 21.34 16.00
N PRO A 58 6.45 21.72 16.43
CA PRO A 58 7.14 22.91 15.88
C PRO A 58 7.74 22.70 14.48
N THR A 59 7.44 21.62 13.80
CA THR A 59 7.85 21.40 12.41
C THR A 59 6.83 22.01 11.46
N ASN A 60 7.24 23.05 10.76
CA ASN A 60 6.49 23.80 9.75
C ASN A 60 6.20 22.96 8.48
N SER A 61 6.22 21.63 8.57
CA SER A 61 5.99 20.70 7.48
C SER A 61 4.53 20.24 7.46
N LYS A 62 3.90 20.33 6.28
CA LYS A 62 2.55 19.79 6.05
C LYS A 62 2.50 18.31 6.38
N GLN A 63 1.35 17.83 6.85
CA GLN A 63 1.14 16.42 7.11
C GLN A 63 1.30 15.61 5.82
N GLN A 64 1.90 14.45 5.94
CA GLN A 64 2.03 13.49 4.84
C GLN A 64 1.20 12.24 5.09
N HIS A 65 0.81 11.56 4.02
CA HIS A 65 0.10 10.30 4.10
C HIS A 65 0.71 9.29 3.13
N LEU A 66 1.34 8.26 3.68
CA LEU A 66 1.83 7.11 2.93
C LEU A 66 0.68 6.11 2.75
N ILE A 67 0.34 5.81 1.52
CA ILE A 67 -0.73 4.87 1.16
C ILE A 67 -0.11 3.67 0.48
N ILE A 68 -0.31 2.49 1.07
CA ILE A 68 0.21 1.21 0.57
C ILE A 68 -0.92 0.46 -0.11
N PHE A 69 -0.83 0.24 -1.40
CA PHE A 69 -1.73 -0.66 -2.11
C PHE A 69 -1.13 -2.07 -2.09
N ILE A 70 -1.73 -2.97 -1.33
CA ILE A 70 -1.35 -4.39 -1.35
C ILE A 70 -1.99 -5.08 -2.55
N ARG A 71 -1.41 -6.20 -2.98
CA ARG A 71 -1.94 -6.99 -4.11
C ARG A 71 -3.34 -7.52 -3.82
N HIS A 72 -3.46 -8.35 -2.80
CA HIS A 72 -4.70 -8.93 -2.29
C HIS A 72 -4.47 -9.45 -0.87
N PHE A 73 -5.54 -9.68 -0.11
CA PHE A 73 -5.47 -9.99 1.32
C PHE A 73 -4.90 -11.38 1.67
N PHE A 74 -4.63 -12.24 0.70
CA PHE A 74 -4.00 -13.55 0.89
C PHE A 74 -2.62 -13.65 0.23
N CYS A 75 -2.00 -12.52 -0.09
CA CYS A 75 -0.66 -12.46 -0.65
C CYS A 75 0.40 -12.57 0.47
N GLY A 76 1.10 -13.70 0.56
CA GLY A 76 2.14 -13.90 1.58
C GLY A 76 3.27 -12.87 1.53
N HIS A 77 3.68 -12.44 0.34
CA HIS A 77 4.70 -11.39 0.19
C HIS A 77 4.22 -10.02 0.69
N CYS A 78 2.94 -9.68 0.46
CA CYS A 78 2.36 -8.48 1.02
C CYS A 78 2.24 -8.57 2.55
N GLU A 79 1.91 -9.74 3.10
CA GLU A 79 1.89 -9.95 4.55
C GLU A 79 3.26 -9.76 5.17
N ASP A 80 4.33 -10.31 4.55
CA ASP A 80 5.71 -10.10 5.00
C ASP A 80 6.09 -8.61 4.94
N TYR A 81 5.71 -7.94 3.86
CA TYR A 81 5.94 -6.50 3.69
C TYR A 81 5.26 -5.67 4.79
N ILE A 82 3.98 -5.92 5.06
CA ILE A 82 3.23 -5.21 6.10
C ILE A 82 3.79 -5.48 7.51
N ARG A 83 4.23 -6.72 7.80
CA ARG A 83 4.93 -7.02 9.07
C ARG A 83 6.24 -6.25 9.19
N SER A 84 7.02 -6.19 8.11
CA SER A 84 8.27 -5.43 8.06
C SER A 84 8.02 -3.93 8.24
N LEU A 85 7.07 -3.34 7.51
CA LEU A 85 6.64 -1.95 7.70
C LEU A 85 6.23 -1.67 9.16
N SER A 86 5.37 -2.52 9.73
CA SER A 86 4.88 -2.34 11.10
C SER A 86 6.01 -2.36 12.14
N THR A 87 7.07 -3.11 11.87
CA THR A 87 8.24 -3.20 12.74
C THR A 87 9.16 -2.00 12.59
N HIS A 88 9.47 -1.59 11.38
CA HIS A 88 10.46 -0.54 11.10
C HIS A 88 9.86 0.87 11.14
N LEU A 89 8.57 0.99 10.79
CA LEU A 89 7.82 2.26 10.73
C LEU A 89 6.57 2.19 11.63
N PRO A 90 6.71 1.94 12.94
CA PRO A 90 5.57 1.96 13.85
C PRO A 90 4.91 3.36 13.85
N PRO A 91 3.63 3.47 14.28
CA PRO A 91 2.92 4.75 14.28
C PRO A 91 3.67 5.90 14.99
N SER A 92 4.41 5.60 16.05
CA SER A 92 5.21 6.61 16.78
C SER A 92 6.36 7.17 15.93
N ARG A 93 7.03 6.31 15.14
CA ARG A 93 8.12 6.74 14.26
C ARG A 93 7.60 7.54 13.08
N LEU A 94 6.47 7.16 12.50
CA LEU A 94 5.79 7.93 11.45
C LEU A 94 5.34 9.30 11.96
N ALA A 95 4.80 9.36 13.19
CA ALA A 95 4.40 10.61 13.80
C ALA A 95 5.57 11.59 13.98
N SER A 96 6.81 11.11 14.20
CA SER A 96 7.99 11.98 14.33
C SER A 96 8.33 12.76 13.06
N VAL A 97 7.84 12.31 11.91
CA VAL A 97 7.99 12.98 10.60
C VAL A 97 6.64 13.46 10.04
N ASN A 98 5.67 13.69 10.92
CA ASN A 98 4.32 14.15 10.59
C ASN A 98 3.66 13.34 9.46
N THR A 99 3.81 12.01 9.47
CA THR A 99 3.30 11.11 8.45
C THR A 99 2.28 10.14 9.02
N LYS A 100 1.16 9.97 8.33
CA LYS A 100 0.19 8.87 8.55
C LYS A 100 0.45 7.76 7.54
N LEU A 101 -0.01 6.54 7.85
CA LEU A 101 0.04 5.40 6.93
C LEU A 101 -1.32 4.71 6.89
N SER A 102 -1.77 4.38 5.69
CA SER A 102 -2.96 3.55 5.47
C SER A 102 -2.68 2.49 4.41
N ILE A 103 -3.44 1.39 4.47
CA ILE A 103 -3.34 0.27 3.54
C ILE A 103 -4.63 0.19 2.73
N ILE A 104 -4.52 -0.08 1.43
CA ILE A 104 -5.66 -0.36 0.56
C ILE A 104 -5.47 -1.75 -0.05
N GLY A 105 -6.49 -2.60 0.07
CA GLY A 105 -6.53 -3.92 -0.56
C GLY A 105 -7.65 -4.04 -1.59
N CYS A 106 -7.47 -4.87 -2.61
CA CYS A 106 -8.48 -5.07 -3.65
C CYS A 106 -9.55 -6.12 -3.30
N GLY A 107 -9.61 -6.56 -2.04
CA GLY A 107 -10.64 -7.48 -1.54
C GLY A 107 -11.78 -6.76 -0.83
N GLU A 108 -12.71 -7.55 -0.29
CA GLU A 108 -13.85 -7.02 0.45
C GLU A 108 -13.50 -6.71 1.92
N PRO A 109 -14.21 -5.76 2.58
CA PRO A 109 -13.97 -5.42 3.99
C PRO A 109 -14.06 -6.59 4.97
N ALA A 110 -14.85 -7.61 4.64
CA ALA A 110 -15.03 -8.79 5.49
C ALA A 110 -13.73 -9.56 5.80
N VAL A 111 -12.66 -9.40 4.99
CA VAL A 111 -11.37 -10.07 5.20
C VAL A 111 -10.41 -9.25 6.06
N VAL A 112 -10.69 -7.97 6.30
CA VAL A 112 -9.80 -7.04 7.00
C VAL A 112 -9.47 -7.48 8.43
N PRO A 113 -10.44 -7.92 9.27
CA PRO A 113 -10.14 -8.36 10.63
C PRO A 113 -9.15 -9.54 10.68
N ASP A 114 -9.35 -10.53 9.79
CA ASP A 114 -8.46 -11.69 9.68
C ASP A 114 -7.06 -11.28 9.18
N TYR A 115 -6.99 -10.37 8.20
CA TYR A 115 -5.72 -9.84 7.70
C TYR A 115 -4.94 -9.08 8.78
N LYS A 116 -5.59 -8.18 9.53
CA LYS A 116 -4.98 -7.48 10.67
C LYS A 116 -4.42 -8.45 11.70
N LYS A 117 -5.19 -9.48 12.06
CA LYS A 117 -4.75 -10.52 13.00
C LYS A 117 -3.52 -11.27 12.51
N ARG A 118 -3.48 -11.65 11.21
CA ARG A 118 -2.37 -12.42 10.62
C ARG A 118 -1.10 -11.58 10.46
N THR A 119 -1.22 -10.29 10.19
CA THR A 119 -0.09 -9.39 9.96
C THR A 119 0.32 -8.58 11.18
N ASN A 120 -0.49 -8.56 12.23
CA ASN A 120 -0.36 -7.65 13.38
C ASN A 120 -0.27 -6.18 12.94
N CYS A 121 -1.05 -5.82 11.90
CA CYS A 121 -1.03 -4.50 11.29
C CYS A 121 -1.67 -3.44 12.19
N PRO A 122 -0.95 -2.39 12.60
CA PRO A 122 -1.48 -1.33 13.45
C PRO A 122 -2.19 -0.22 12.67
N PHE A 123 -2.14 -0.28 11.34
CA PHE A 123 -2.60 0.80 10.46
C PHE A 123 -4.06 0.63 10.06
N PRO A 124 -4.76 1.73 9.71
CA PRO A 124 -6.06 1.66 9.04
C PRO A 124 -5.97 0.89 7.73
N ILE A 125 -6.96 0.05 7.46
CA ILE A 125 -7.07 -0.72 6.20
C ILE A 125 -8.38 -0.38 5.53
N TYR A 126 -8.29 -0.07 4.23
CA TYR A 126 -9.42 0.22 3.35
C TYR A 126 -9.47 -0.81 2.22
N CYS A 127 -10.59 -0.83 1.51
CA CYS A 127 -10.82 -1.75 0.42
C CYS A 127 -11.26 -1.01 -0.85
N ASP A 128 -10.72 -1.44 -1.99
CA ASP A 128 -11.18 -1.08 -3.34
C ASP A 128 -11.50 -2.37 -4.12
N PRO A 129 -12.65 -3.04 -3.85
CA PRO A 129 -12.98 -4.33 -4.47
C PRO A 129 -13.15 -4.23 -5.98
N GLN A 130 -13.51 -3.06 -6.50
CA GLN A 130 -13.65 -2.79 -7.92
C GLN A 130 -12.31 -2.53 -8.61
N ARG A 131 -11.25 -2.28 -7.83
CA ARG A 131 -9.90 -1.96 -8.32
C ARG A 131 -9.84 -0.69 -9.16
N THR A 132 -10.77 0.22 -8.95
CA THR A 132 -10.86 1.46 -9.73
C THR A 132 -9.64 2.34 -9.52
N LEU A 133 -9.15 2.44 -8.26
CA LEU A 133 -7.91 3.15 -7.97
C LEU A 133 -6.68 2.45 -8.57
N TYR A 134 -6.61 1.12 -8.46
CA TYR A 134 -5.50 0.34 -9.03
C TYR A 134 -5.39 0.57 -10.54
N GLU A 135 -6.52 0.55 -11.24
CA GLU A 135 -6.58 0.75 -12.69
C GLU A 135 -6.21 2.20 -13.08
N LYS A 136 -6.80 3.19 -12.40
CA LYS A 136 -6.52 4.61 -12.67
C LYS A 136 -5.08 5.02 -12.36
N LEU A 137 -4.45 4.36 -11.39
CA LEU A 137 -3.05 4.59 -11.01
C LEU A 137 -2.05 3.72 -11.79
N ASP A 138 -2.50 3.04 -12.86
CA ASP A 138 -1.67 2.17 -13.72
C ASP A 138 -0.94 1.04 -12.97
N MET A 139 -1.54 0.48 -11.93
CA MET A 139 -1.00 -0.69 -11.25
C MET A 139 -1.26 -1.94 -12.10
N VAL A 140 -0.19 -2.59 -12.51
CA VAL A 140 -0.25 -3.70 -13.46
C VAL A 140 -0.89 -4.95 -12.87
N ARG A 141 -1.38 -5.82 -13.75
CA ARG A 141 -1.83 -7.17 -13.42
C ARG A 141 -0.79 -8.17 -13.92
N SER A 142 -0.17 -8.90 -13.00
CA SER A 142 0.86 -9.88 -13.32
C SER A 142 0.99 -10.91 -12.20
N LEU A 143 1.35 -12.13 -12.56
CA LEU A 143 1.76 -13.21 -11.64
C LEU A 143 3.27 -13.44 -11.69
N ASP A 144 4.01 -12.60 -12.43
CA ASP A 144 5.45 -12.67 -12.48
C ASP A 144 6.05 -12.48 -11.07
N LEU A 145 7.02 -13.32 -10.73
CA LEU A 145 7.73 -13.25 -9.44
C LEU A 145 8.91 -12.27 -9.46
N GLY A 146 9.30 -11.79 -10.65
CA GLY A 146 10.52 -11.02 -10.82
C GLY A 146 11.81 -11.81 -10.53
N GLU A 147 12.95 -11.24 -10.88
CA GLU A 147 14.26 -11.91 -10.77
C GLU A 147 14.84 -11.82 -9.35
N LYS A 148 14.64 -10.71 -8.66
CA LYS A 148 15.22 -10.45 -7.33
C LYS A 148 14.25 -10.81 -6.21
N LYS A 149 14.80 -11.36 -5.11
CA LYS A 149 14.07 -11.53 -3.86
C LYS A 149 14.30 -10.27 -3.01
N PRO A 150 13.24 -9.52 -2.64
CA PRO A 150 13.36 -8.36 -1.76
C PRO A 150 13.80 -8.73 -0.34
N GLU A 151 14.41 -7.78 0.37
CA GLU A 151 14.90 -7.99 1.75
C GLU A 151 13.75 -8.24 2.74
N TYR A 152 12.59 -7.62 2.53
CA TYR A 152 11.41 -7.81 3.40
C TYR A 152 10.77 -9.20 3.28
N VAL A 153 11.06 -9.99 2.25
CA VAL A 153 10.52 -11.35 2.07
C VAL A 153 11.29 -12.32 2.95
N GLN A 154 10.78 -12.61 4.14
CA GLN A 154 11.38 -13.54 5.10
C GLN A 154 11.06 -15.00 4.77
N SER A 155 9.88 -15.26 4.17
CA SER A 155 9.47 -16.60 3.78
C SER A 155 10.25 -17.08 2.54
N GLY A 156 10.78 -18.31 2.57
CA GLY A 156 11.29 -18.97 1.37
C GLY A 156 10.18 -19.11 0.31
N LEU A 157 10.55 -19.26 -0.97
CA LEU A 157 9.59 -19.43 -2.09
C LEU A 157 8.51 -20.48 -1.80
N ILE A 158 8.87 -21.57 -1.11
CA ILE A 158 7.99 -22.66 -0.71
C ILE A 158 7.18 -22.28 0.54
N GLY A 159 7.80 -21.60 1.51
CA GLY A 159 7.16 -21.19 2.77
C GLY A 159 6.05 -20.16 2.58
N GLY A 160 6.27 -19.18 1.70
CA GLY A 160 5.26 -18.15 1.40
C GLY A 160 4.02 -18.71 0.71
N THR A 161 4.22 -19.66 -0.22
CA THR A 161 3.10 -20.33 -0.94
C THR A 161 2.33 -21.27 -0.03
N LEU A 162 3.02 -22.07 0.81
CA LEU A 162 2.39 -22.97 1.77
C LEU A 162 1.68 -22.22 2.90
N SER A 163 2.25 -21.13 3.38
CA SER A 163 1.61 -20.24 4.38
C SER A 163 0.33 -19.62 3.80
N SER A 164 0.38 -19.13 2.56
CA SER A 164 -0.80 -18.60 1.86
C SER A 164 -1.88 -19.67 1.72
N MET A 165 -1.55 -20.89 1.28
CA MET A 165 -2.50 -22.02 1.19
C MET A 165 -3.07 -22.40 2.55
N GLY A 166 -2.26 -22.47 3.61
CA GLY A 166 -2.73 -22.77 4.96
C GLY A 166 -3.69 -21.70 5.50
N ASN A 167 -3.42 -20.43 5.23
CA ASN A 167 -4.30 -19.32 5.58
C ASN A 167 -5.60 -19.36 4.78
N MET A 168 -5.54 -19.73 3.50
CA MET A 168 -6.70 -19.91 2.62
C MET A 168 -7.66 -20.98 3.15
N ILE A 169 -7.14 -22.14 3.57
CA ILE A 169 -7.94 -23.24 4.12
C ILE A 169 -8.60 -22.83 5.45
N LYS A 170 -7.86 -22.15 6.33
CA LYS A 170 -8.38 -21.68 7.63
C LYS A 170 -9.42 -20.58 7.50
N SER A 171 -9.33 -19.74 6.46
CA SER A 171 -10.24 -18.62 6.23
C SER A 171 -11.58 -19.03 5.59
N GLY A 172 -11.75 -20.29 5.19
CA GLY A 172 -13.00 -20.83 4.63
C GLY A 172 -13.47 -20.00 3.42
N GLY A 173 -14.76 -19.59 3.43
CA GLY A 173 -15.36 -18.80 2.34
C GLY A 173 -14.79 -17.39 2.13
N LEU A 174 -13.96 -16.88 3.06
CA LEU A 174 -13.32 -15.54 2.93
C LEU A 174 -12.28 -15.50 1.81
N ILE A 175 -11.77 -16.65 1.36
CA ILE A 175 -10.80 -16.71 0.26
C ILE A 175 -11.31 -16.04 -1.02
N PHE A 176 -12.59 -16.23 -1.33
CA PHE A 176 -13.23 -15.64 -2.52
C PHE A 176 -13.43 -14.12 -2.41
N LYS A 177 -13.21 -13.57 -1.21
CA LYS A 177 -13.34 -12.15 -0.89
C LYS A 177 -11.99 -11.43 -0.78
N GLY A 178 -10.90 -12.18 -0.95
CA GLY A 178 -9.54 -11.66 -0.77
C GLY A 178 -9.04 -10.69 -1.84
N GLY A 179 -9.72 -10.61 -2.97
CA GLY A 179 -9.34 -9.79 -4.12
C GLY A 179 -8.68 -10.59 -5.25
N ALA A 180 -8.32 -9.90 -6.32
CA ALA A 180 -7.77 -10.52 -7.53
C ALA A 180 -6.28 -10.90 -7.34
N TYR A 181 -5.95 -12.17 -7.55
CA TYR A 181 -4.61 -12.72 -7.29
C TYR A 181 -3.52 -12.18 -8.23
N ASP A 182 -3.89 -11.76 -9.41
CA ASP A 182 -2.99 -11.18 -10.41
C ASP A 182 -2.80 -9.66 -10.29
N GLN A 183 -3.53 -9.01 -9.37
CA GLN A 183 -3.37 -7.57 -9.13
C GLN A 183 -2.05 -7.30 -8.41
N ASN A 184 -1.25 -6.37 -8.91
CA ASN A 184 -0.09 -5.81 -8.22
C ASN A 184 -0.48 -4.48 -7.56
N GLY A 185 0.30 -4.08 -6.57
CA GLY A 185 0.06 -2.89 -5.77
C GLY A 185 1.12 -1.80 -6.01
N GLY A 186 1.42 -1.07 -4.95
CA GLY A 186 2.42 0.00 -4.95
C GLY A 186 2.31 0.89 -3.71
N GLU A 187 3.18 1.89 -3.63
CA GLU A 187 3.29 2.86 -2.57
C GLU A 187 3.09 4.27 -3.11
N TRP A 188 2.38 5.11 -2.35
CA TRP A 188 2.02 6.46 -2.76
C TRP A 188 2.14 7.40 -1.57
N LEU A 189 2.96 8.45 -1.68
CA LEU A 189 3.13 9.45 -0.64
C LEU A 189 2.48 10.76 -1.07
N PHE A 190 1.42 11.13 -0.38
CA PHE A 190 0.74 12.41 -0.57
C PHE A 190 1.09 13.39 0.54
N GLU A 191 1.19 14.66 0.20
CA GLU A 191 1.16 15.77 1.13
C GLU A 191 -0.30 16.20 1.37
N GLU A 192 -0.58 16.72 2.53
CA GLU A 192 -1.87 17.34 2.84
C GLU A 192 -2.29 18.34 1.75
N GLY A 193 -3.51 18.18 1.25
CA GLY A 193 -4.04 18.93 0.10
C GLY A 193 -3.87 18.19 -1.24
N GLY A 194 -3.33 16.96 -1.25
CA GLY A 194 -3.39 16.05 -2.39
C GLY A 194 -2.19 16.11 -3.34
N ARG A 195 -1.15 16.88 -3.03
CA ARG A 195 0.08 16.87 -3.82
C ARG A 195 0.79 15.53 -3.68
N LEU A 196 0.98 14.80 -4.76
CA LEU A 196 1.77 13.58 -4.78
C LEU A 196 3.27 13.94 -4.68
N LEU A 197 3.96 13.38 -3.68
CA LEU A 197 5.39 13.59 -3.45
C LEU A 197 6.23 12.48 -4.07
N TRP A 198 5.75 11.25 -3.99
CA TRP A 198 6.45 10.07 -4.47
C TRP A 198 5.46 8.94 -4.74
N CYS A 199 5.80 8.08 -5.69
CA CYS A 199 5.08 6.82 -5.92
C CYS A 199 6.04 5.74 -6.38
N HIS A 200 5.66 4.49 -6.09
CA HIS A 200 6.31 3.30 -6.58
C HIS A 200 5.23 2.29 -6.99
N ARG A 201 5.21 1.85 -8.24
CA ARG A 201 4.30 0.80 -8.73
C ARG A 201 5.03 -0.53 -8.80
N MET A 202 4.43 -1.56 -8.23
CA MET A 202 4.95 -2.92 -8.36
C MET A 202 4.89 -3.38 -9.82
N ARG A 203 5.98 -3.92 -10.34
CA ARG A 203 6.07 -4.53 -11.68
C ARG A 203 5.84 -6.04 -11.66
N ASN A 204 6.00 -6.66 -10.49
CA ASN A 204 5.82 -8.08 -10.27
C ASN A 204 5.29 -8.35 -8.86
N THR A 205 5.05 -9.61 -8.51
CA THR A 205 4.38 -9.98 -7.25
C THR A 205 5.19 -9.75 -5.97
N ARG A 206 6.47 -9.36 -6.08
CA ARG A 206 7.40 -9.15 -4.97
C ARG A 206 8.09 -7.80 -5.03
N ASP A 207 7.50 -6.83 -5.70
CA ASP A 207 8.15 -5.57 -6.04
C ASP A 207 7.57 -4.38 -5.23
N HIS A 208 7.23 -4.59 -3.95
CA HIS A 208 7.02 -3.48 -3.02
C HIS A 208 8.35 -2.73 -2.80
N ALA A 209 8.27 -1.42 -2.58
CA ALA A 209 9.46 -0.62 -2.27
C ALA A 209 10.19 -1.19 -1.04
N GLU A 210 11.52 -1.24 -1.07
CA GLU A 210 12.29 -1.67 0.09
C GLU A 210 12.05 -0.74 1.28
N ILE A 211 12.06 -1.27 2.49
CA ILE A 211 11.83 -0.47 3.71
C ILE A 211 12.82 0.69 3.81
N ALA A 212 14.07 0.45 3.42
CA ALA A 212 15.11 1.48 3.39
C ALA A 212 14.77 2.63 2.43
N GLU A 213 14.19 2.34 1.26
CA GLU A 213 13.73 3.34 0.29
C GLU A 213 12.57 4.17 0.88
N VAL A 214 11.60 3.51 1.53
CA VAL A 214 10.50 4.21 2.19
C VAL A 214 11.03 5.12 3.31
N GLU A 215 11.99 4.66 4.11
CA GLU A 215 12.63 5.48 5.15
C GLU A 215 13.34 6.70 4.57
N GLU A 216 14.04 6.56 3.44
CA GLU A 216 14.72 7.67 2.75
C GLU A 216 13.71 8.70 2.22
N VAL A 217 12.63 8.24 1.60
CA VAL A 217 11.57 9.11 1.07
C VAL A 217 10.87 9.89 2.18
N LEU A 218 10.70 9.29 3.36
CA LEU A 218 10.12 9.93 4.54
C LEU A 218 11.12 10.82 5.32
N GLY A 219 12.39 10.87 4.91
CA GLY A 219 13.43 11.61 5.61
C GLY A 219 13.86 11.00 6.96
N LEU A 220 13.56 9.72 7.18
CA LEU A 220 13.93 8.94 8.37
C LEU A 220 15.34 8.32 8.27
N ARG A 221 15.94 8.39 7.10
CA ARG A 221 17.27 7.87 6.79
C ARG A 221 17.97 8.81 5.82
N GLU A 222 19.27 9.02 6.00
CA GLU A 222 20.07 9.75 5.02
C GLU A 222 20.17 8.97 3.70
N LYS A 223 20.06 9.68 2.57
CA LYS A 223 20.30 9.07 1.25
C LYS A 223 21.73 8.53 1.24
N LYS A 224 21.89 7.24 0.96
CA LYS A 224 23.22 6.70 0.63
C LYS A 224 23.69 7.46 -0.60
N GLY A 225 24.74 8.28 -0.45
CA GLY A 225 25.36 8.97 -1.57
C GLY A 225 25.75 7.93 -2.63
N GLU A 226 25.38 8.20 -3.88
CA GLU A 226 25.97 7.51 -5.03
C GLU A 226 27.46 7.82 -4.99
N GLN A 227 28.26 6.80 -4.62
CA GLN A 227 29.71 6.77 -4.83
C GLN A 227 30.00 6.15 -6.16
#